data_cd382405e7a55c4036d7f9a999d54583
#
_entry.id   cd382405e7a55c4036d7f9a999d54583
#
_cell.length_a   1.000
_cell.length_b   1.000
_cell.length_c   1.000
_cell.angle_alpha   90.00
_cell.angle_beta   90.00
_cell.angle_gamma   90.00
#
_symmetry.space_group_name_H-M   'P 1'
#
loop_
_entity.id
_entity.type
_entity.pdbx_description
1 polymer ?
#
loop_
_entity_poly.entity_id
_entity_poly.type
_entity_poly.pdbx_seq_one_letter_code
_entity_poly.pdbx_strand_id
1 'polypeptide(L)'
;AHTAGLIAAGLLDNPVKYAHIVTSTTHKTLRGPRGGIILMGRDFENPWGLTTPKGAVKMMSQILNSAVFPGIQGGPLEHVIAAKAVAFGEALEPSYKEYQTQVQKNAKAMAEAFVKRGYKIVSGGTDNHLMLVDLRTKFPELTGKLAEKCLVAADITTNKNMVPFDSRSPFQT
;
A
#
# COMPACT_ATOMS: atom_id res chain seq x y z
N ALA A 1 -0.89 2.26 1.29
CA ALA A 1 -1.60 0.99 1.09
C ALA A 1 -0.66 -0.22 1.00
N HIS A 2 0.51 -0.07 0.35
CA HIS A 2 1.47 -1.17 0.22
C HIS A 2 1.97 -1.69 1.57
N THR A 3 2.22 -0.81 2.54
CA THR A 3 2.80 -1.12 3.84
C THR A 3 1.77 -1.42 4.93
N ALA A 4 0.47 -1.48 4.61
CA ALA A 4 -0.60 -1.61 5.60
C ALA A 4 -0.45 -2.84 6.51
N GLY A 5 -0.02 -3.98 5.96
CA GLY A 5 0.22 -5.19 6.74
C GLY A 5 1.38 -5.06 7.72
N LEU A 6 2.47 -4.41 7.30
CA LEU A 6 3.62 -4.14 8.18
C LEU A 6 3.26 -3.18 9.32
N ILE A 7 2.40 -2.17 9.02
CA ILE A 7 1.87 -1.25 10.03
C ILE A 7 0.96 -1.98 11.02
N ALA A 8 0.07 -2.83 10.53
CA ALA A 8 -0.81 -3.64 11.38
C ALA A 8 -0.01 -4.59 12.31
N ALA A 9 1.10 -5.14 11.82
CA ALA A 9 2.03 -5.94 12.60
C ALA A 9 2.91 -5.13 13.59
N GLY A 10 2.80 -3.80 13.59
CA GLY A 10 3.63 -2.92 14.43
C GLY A 10 5.10 -2.85 14.03
N LEU A 11 5.41 -3.15 12.77
CA LEU A 11 6.78 -3.11 12.22
C LEU A 11 7.12 -1.78 11.56
N LEU A 12 6.12 -0.95 11.29
CA LEU A 12 6.24 0.41 10.78
C LEU A 12 5.30 1.35 11.56
N ASP A 13 5.62 2.63 11.58
CA ASP A 13 4.82 3.63 12.27
C ASP A 13 3.39 3.74 11.75
N ASN A 14 2.46 3.91 12.67
CA ASN A 14 1.04 4.05 12.35
C ASN A 14 0.72 5.50 11.92
N PRO A 15 0.36 5.74 10.65
CA PRO A 15 0.08 7.08 10.14
C PRO A 15 -1.16 7.75 10.75
N VAL A 16 -2.05 6.99 11.38
CA VAL A 16 -3.24 7.53 12.08
C VAL A 16 -2.86 8.47 13.23
N LYS A 17 -1.64 8.34 13.76
CA LYS A 17 -1.11 9.26 14.79
C LYS A 17 -0.79 10.65 14.26
N TYR A 18 -0.53 10.79 12.97
CA TYR A 18 -0.01 12.01 12.34
C TYR A 18 -0.96 12.61 11.32
N ALA A 19 -1.91 11.85 10.80
CA ALA A 19 -2.85 12.26 9.77
C ALA A 19 -4.28 12.27 10.31
N HIS A 20 -5.08 13.26 9.92
CA HIS A 20 -6.49 13.34 10.27
C HIS A 20 -7.29 12.18 9.67
N ILE A 21 -6.97 11.82 8.43
CA ILE A 21 -7.59 10.73 7.67
C ILE A 21 -6.51 9.92 6.98
N VAL A 22 -6.62 8.62 7.04
CA VAL A 22 -5.73 7.66 6.35
C VAL A 22 -6.56 6.77 5.45
N THR A 23 -6.21 6.69 4.18
CA THR A 23 -6.81 5.74 3.24
C THR A 23 -5.86 4.59 2.96
N SER A 24 -6.38 3.39 2.82
CA SER A 24 -5.60 2.22 2.49
C SER A 24 -6.40 1.22 1.65
N THR A 25 -5.74 0.14 1.26
CA THR A 25 -6.37 -1.02 0.63
C THR A 25 -6.19 -2.24 1.53
N THR A 26 -7.07 -3.22 1.39
CA THR A 26 -7.02 -4.46 2.16
C THR A 26 -6.26 -5.59 1.46
N HIS A 27 -6.03 -5.49 0.16
CA HIS A 27 -5.56 -6.55 -0.73
C HIS A 27 -4.05 -6.55 -1.05
N LYS A 28 -3.24 -5.86 -0.26
CA LYS A 28 -1.77 -5.84 -0.41
C LYS A 28 -1.12 -6.59 0.76
N THR A 29 -0.15 -6.03 1.44
CA THR A 29 0.47 -6.70 2.59
C THR A 29 -0.50 -7.03 3.72
N LEU A 30 -1.64 -6.34 3.78
CA LEU A 30 -2.70 -6.65 4.75
C LEU A 30 -3.37 -8.01 4.48
N ARG A 31 -3.16 -8.59 3.28
CA ARG A 31 -3.54 -9.97 2.92
C ARG A 31 -5.04 -10.25 2.93
N GLY A 32 -5.84 -9.19 2.74
CA GLY A 32 -7.30 -9.28 2.68
C GLY A 32 -7.87 -9.26 1.26
N PRO A 33 -9.19 -9.23 1.13
CA PRO A 33 -9.89 -9.14 -0.14
C PRO A 33 -9.65 -7.77 -0.79
N ARG A 34 -9.91 -7.67 -2.08
CA ARG A 34 -9.85 -6.41 -2.81
C ARG A 34 -10.87 -5.42 -2.27
N GLY A 35 -10.40 -4.27 -1.82
CA GLY A 35 -11.24 -3.21 -1.27
C GLY A 35 -10.41 -2.07 -0.67
N GLY A 36 -11.09 -0.99 -0.31
CA GLY A 36 -10.54 0.17 0.39
C GLY A 36 -10.98 0.22 1.86
N ILE A 37 -10.22 0.96 2.64
CA ILE A 37 -10.59 1.38 4.00
C ILE A 37 -10.23 2.85 4.19
N ILE A 38 -11.03 3.53 5.01
CA ILE A 38 -10.79 4.90 5.47
C ILE A 38 -10.72 4.86 6.98
N LEU A 39 -9.67 5.40 7.56
CA LEU A 39 -9.38 5.36 8.99
C LEU A 39 -9.23 6.78 9.53
N MET A 40 -9.71 7.01 10.74
CA MET A 40 -9.46 8.21 11.53
C MET A 40 -9.08 7.81 12.96
N GLY A 41 -8.11 8.50 13.57
CA GLY A 41 -7.73 8.28 14.95
C GLY A 41 -8.75 8.85 15.94
N ARG A 42 -9.40 9.92 15.56
CA ARG A 42 -10.53 10.57 16.28
C ARG A 42 -11.42 11.27 15.27
N ASP A 43 -12.69 11.41 15.61
CA ASP A 43 -13.63 12.23 14.84
C ASP A 43 -13.46 13.71 15.18
N PHE A 44 -13.82 14.61 14.26
CA PHE A 44 -13.70 16.04 14.42
C PHE A 44 -14.75 16.78 13.57
N GLU A 45 -15.05 18.02 13.91
CA GLU A 45 -15.92 18.88 13.13
C GLU A 45 -15.29 19.17 11.76
N ASN A 46 -16.09 19.14 10.71
CA ASN A 46 -15.58 19.43 9.38
C ASN A 46 -15.07 20.87 9.24
N PRO A 47 -13.93 21.12 8.58
CA PRO A 47 -13.34 22.44 8.46
C PRO A 47 -14.06 23.38 7.45
N TRP A 48 -15.04 22.86 6.73
CA TRP A 48 -15.79 23.61 5.71
C TRP A 48 -17.08 24.23 6.21
N GLY A 49 -17.40 24.10 7.49
CA GLY A 49 -18.62 24.64 8.08
C GLY A 49 -19.91 24.01 7.58
N LEU A 50 -19.85 22.78 7.03
CA LEU A 50 -21.04 22.07 6.57
C LEU A 50 -21.91 21.68 7.74
N THR A 51 -23.21 22.00 7.67
CA THR A 51 -24.18 21.76 8.74
C THR A 51 -25.22 20.70 8.37
N THR A 52 -25.84 20.16 9.38
CA THR A 52 -27.07 19.36 9.26
C THR A 52 -28.26 20.29 8.95
N PRO A 53 -29.44 19.76 8.51
CA PRO A 53 -30.64 20.56 8.34
C PRO A 53 -31.09 21.29 9.63
N LYS A 54 -30.66 20.82 10.78
CA LYS A 54 -30.94 21.43 12.11
C LYS A 54 -29.89 22.45 12.54
N GLY A 55 -28.93 22.80 11.66
CA GLY A 55 -27.91 23.82 11.93
C GLY A 55 -26.68 23.34 12.71
N ALA A 56 -26.63 22.11 13.16
CA ALA A 56 -25.43 21.55 13.85
C ALA A 56 -24.31 21.26 12.84
N VAL A 57 -23.07 21.60 13.20
CA VAL A 57 -21.88 21.27 12.38
C VAL A 57 -21.74 19.76 12.24
N LYS A 58 -21.55 19.31 11.00
CA LYS A 58 -21.33 17.88 10.72
C LYS A 58 -19.94 17.45 11.16
N MET A 59 -19.88 16.28 11.79
CA MET A 59 -18.61 15.60 12.05
C MET A 59 -18.01 15.04 10.75
N MET A 60 -16.69 14.88 10.72
CA MET A 60 -16.00 14.38 9.54
C MET A 60 -16.42 12.97 9.16
N SER A 61 -16.70 12.11 10.15
CA SER A 61 -17.26 10.77 9.92
C SER A 61 -18.58 10.80 9.15
N GLN A 62 -19.47 11.73 9.44
CA GLN A 62 -20.74 11.87 8.74
C GLN A 62 -20.54 12.24 7.27
N ILE A 63 -19.56 13.13 7.00
CA ILE A 63 -19.23 13.54 5.63
C ILE A 63 -18.62 12.37 4.85
N LEU A 64 -17.65 11.66 5.43
CA LEU A 64 -17.02 10.50 4.80
C LEU A 64 -18.03 9.38 4.54
N ASN A 65 -18.88 9.06 5.51
CA ASN A 65 -19.92 8.07 5.34
C ASN A 65 -20.90 8.43 4.20
N SER A 66 -21.33 9.69 4.15
CA SER A 66 -22.22 10.18 3.08
C SER A 66 -21.51 10.18 1.71
N ALA A 67 -20.22 10.47 1.66
CA ALA A 67 -19.45 10.43 0.43
C ALA A 67 -19.27 9.00 -0.10
N VAL A 68 -19.11 8.02 0.81
CA VAL A 68 -19.05 6.61 0.43
C VAL A 68 -20.45 6.12 0.01
N PHE A 69 -21.44 6.29 0.87
CA PHE A 69 -22.81 5.87 0.59
C PHE A 69 -23.80 6.97 1.07
N PRO A 70 -24.69 7.45 0.20
CA PRO A 70 -24.92 7.01 -1.19
C PRO A 70 -24.06 7.76 -2.25
N GLY A 71 -23.03 8.51 -1.84
CA GLY A 71 -22.28 9.41 -2.73
C GLY A 71 -21.63 8.70 -3.92
N ILE A 72 -20.85 7.67 -3.70
CA ILE A 72 -20.09 6.98 -4.75
C ILE A 72 -20.56 5.52 -4.91
N GLN A 73 -20.97 4.86 -3.81
CA GLN A 73 -21.32 3.45 -3.79
C GLN A 73 -22.83 3.25 -3.56
N GLY A 74 -23.30 2.05 -3.91
CA GLY A 74 -24.67 1.57 -3.65
C GLY A 74 -24.66 0.37 -2.70
N GLY A 75 -25.39 -0.70 -3.04
CA GLY A 75 -25.47 -1.90 -2.23
C GLY A 75 -24.08 -2.51 -1.95
N PRO A 76 -23.79 -2.83 -0.69
CA PRO A 76 -22.47 -3.31 -0.31
C PRO A 76 -22.23 -4.75 -0.77
N LEU A 77 -20.96 -5.07 -1.06
CA LEU A 77 -20.50 -6.43 -1.34
C LEU A 77 -20.24 -7.13 0.01
N GLU A 78 -21.28 -7.73 0.60
CA GLU A 78 -21.22 -8.30 1.96
C GLU A 78 -20.18 -9.42 2.10
N HIS A 79 -19.97 -10.23 1.06
CA HIS A 79 -18.92 -11.24 1.04
C HIS A 79 -17.52 -10.63 1.15
N VAL A 80 -17.28 -9.45 0.57
CA VAL A 80 -16.03 -8.71 0.72
C VAL A 80 -15.90 -8.16 2.13
N ILE A 81 -16.99 -7.66 2.72
CA ILE A 81 -17.00 -7.16 4.11
C ILE A 81 -16.67 -8.30 5.08
N ALA A 82 -17.31 -9.46 4.91
CA ALA A 82 -17.02 -10.65 5.71
C ALA A 82 -15.57 -11.10 5.57
N ALA A 83 -15.04 -11.11 4.34
CA ALA A 83 -13.64 -11.44 4.09
C ALA A 83 -12.67 -10.42 4.71
N LYS A 84 -13.02 -9.13 4.76
CA LYS A 84 -12.24 -8.12 5.50
C LYS A 84 -12.21 -8.41 6.98
N ALA A 85 -13.34 -8.81 7.58
CA ALA A 85 -13.41 -9.15 9.00
C ALA A 85 -12.48 -10.33 9.33
N VAL A 86 -12.45 -11.37 8.50
CA VAL A 86 -11.52 -12.50 8.64
C VAL A 86 -10.07 -12.02 8.55
N ALA A 87 -9.72 -11.24 7.51
CA ALA A 87 -8.37 -10.74 7.32
C ALA A 87 -7.90 -9.84 8.48
N PHE A 88 -8.78 -9.04 9.05
CA PHE A 88 -8.45 -8.23 10.22
C PHE A 88 -8.29 -9.06 11.49
N GLY A 89 -9.11 -10.12 11.65
CA GLY A 89 -8.94 -11.10 12.72
C GLY A 89 -7.56 -11.79 12.63
N GLU A 90 -7.18 -12.26 11.45
CA GLU A 90 -5.85 -12.84 11.22
C GLU A 90 -4.73 -11.84 11.52
N ALA A 91 -4.90 -10.55 11.16
CA ALA A 91 -3.90 -9.52 11.40
C ALA A 91 -3.69 -9.18 12.89
N LEU A 92 -4.59 -9.58 13.76
CA LEU A 92 -4.47 -9.45 15.22
C LEU A 92 -3.71 -10.62 15.86
N GLU A 93 -3.52 -11.74 15.14
CA GLU A 93 -2.85 -12.91 15.67
C GLU A 93 -1.32 -12.71 15.75
N PRO A 94 -0.65 -13.27 16.77
CA PRO A 94 0.82 -13.20 16.90
C PRO A 94 1.55 -13.74 15.67
N SER A 95 1.04 -14.80 15.06
CA SER A 95 1.58 -15.41 13.84
C SER A 95 1.64 -14.45 12.64
N TYR A 96 0.73 -13.49 12.59
CA TYR A 96 0.75 -12.46 11.55
C TYR A 96 1.97 -11.53 11.67
N LYS A 97 2.38 -11.18 12.89
CA LYS A 97 3.61 -10.42 13.13
C LYS A 97 4.86 -11.21 12.71
N GLU A 98 4.89 -12.49 13.01
CA GLU A 98 5.98 -13.39 12.57
C GLU A 98 6.05 -13.43 11.03
N TYR A 99 4.91 -13.61 10.37
CA TYR A 99 4.80 -13.57 8.91
C TYR A 99 5.33 -12.27 8.32
N GLN A 100 4.87 -11.11 8.80
CA GLN A 100 5.31 -9.82 8.28
C GLN A 100 6.80 -9.54 8.57
N THR A 101 7.31 -10.01 9.70
CA THR A 101 8.75 -9.95 10.01
C THR A 101 9.55 -10.77 8.99
N GLN A 102 9.06 -11.93 8.61
CA GLN A 102 9.72 -12.75 7.59
C GLN A 102 9.66 -12.09 6.22
N VAL A 103 8.57 -11.41 5.87
CA VAL A 103 8.45 -10.61 4.64
C VAL A 103 9.53 -9.53 4.56
N GLN A 104 9.75 -8.78 5.65
CA GLN A 104 10.84 -7.78 5.70
C GLN A 104 12.22 -8.41 5.54
N LYS A 105 12.49 -9.51 6.25
CA LYS A 105 13.77 -10.24 6.15
C LYS A 105 14.03 -10.71 4.72
N ASN A 106 13.03 -11.26 4.06
CA ASN A 106 13.14 -11.74 2.68
C ASN A 106 13.43 -10.58 1.71
N ALA A 107 12.71 -9.47 1.84
CA ALA A 107 12.93 -8.29 1.01
C ALA A 107 14.33 -7.71 1.20
N LYS A 108 14.80 -7.63 2.43
CA LYS A 108 16.15 -7.15 2.76
C LYS A 108 17.22 -8.07 2.16
N ALA A 109 17.12 -9.38 2.36
CA ALA A 109 18.06 -10.35 1.80
C ALA A 109 18.10 -10.29 0.26
N MET A 110 16.94 -10.11 -0.38
CA MET A 110 16.84 -9.94 -1.83
C MET A 110 17.53 -8.64 -2.27
N ALA A 111 17.28 -7.51 -1.61
CA ALA A 111 17.91 -6.23 -1.91
C ALA A 111 19.44 -6.31 -1.78
N GLU A 112 19.94 -6.90 -0.70
CA GLU A 112 21.37 -7.13 -0.49
C GLU A 112 22.00 -8.01 -1.58
N ALA A 113 21.27 -9.06 -2.01
CA ALA A 113 21.72 -9.93 -3.09
C ALA A 113 21.79 -9.20 -4.44
N PHE A 114 20.87 -8.27 -4.73
CA PHE A 114 20.92 -7.42 -5.91
C PHE A 114 22.11 -6.46 -5.85
N VAL A 115 22.31 -5.78 -4.72
CA VAL A 115 23.45 -4.86 -4.52
C VAL A 115 24.78 -5.60 -4.69
N LYS A 116 24.93 -6.77 -4.08
CA LYS A 116 26.13 -7.62 -4.21
C LYS A 116 26.41 -8.01 -5.67
N ARG A 117 25.36 -8.10 -6.51
CA ARG A 117 25.50 -8.40 -7.94
C ARG A 117 25.66 -7.16 -8.82
N GLY A 118 25.86 -5.99 -8.22
CA GLY A 118 26.11 -4.73 -8.93
C GLY A 118 24.85 -4.06 -9.48
N TYR A 119 23.66 -4.43 -8.99
CA TYR A 119 22.43 -3.67 -9.28
C TYR A 119 22.28 -2.51 -8.29
N LYS A 120 21.74 -1.41 -8.79
CA LYS A 120 21.41 -0.26 -7.95
C LYS A 120 19.98 -0.40 -7.43
N ILE A 121 19.85 -0.46 -6.11
CA ILE A 121 18.55 -0.34 -5.45
C ILE A 121 18.35 1.14 -5.09
N VAL A 122 17.20 1.71 -5.43
CA VAL A 122 16.85 3.08 -5.02
C VAL A 122 16.88 3.15 -3.50
N SER A 123 17.49 4.21 -2.94
CA SER A 123 17.81 4.38 -1.52
C SER A 123 18.80 3.36 -0.92
N GLY A 124 19.42 2.50 -1.73
CA GLY A 124 20.46 1.58 -1.27
C GLY A 124 19.97 0.28 -0.62
N GLY A 125 18.66 0.12 -0.43
CA GLY A 125 18.08 -1.05 0.22
C GLY A 125 16.57 -0.93 0.40
N THR A 126 16.02 -1.64 1.40
CA THR A 126 14.60 -1.55 1.74
C THR A 126 14.36 -1.82 3.22
N ASP A 127 13.40 -1.10 3.81
CA ASP A 127 12.89 -1.27 5.17
C ASP A 127 11.49 -1.90 5.18
N ASN A 128 10.94 -2.24 4.02
CA ASN A 128 9.63 -2.83 3.87
C ASN A 128 9.65 -4.07 2.95
N HIS A 129 8.55 -4.37 2.29
CA HIS A 129 8.41 -5.53 1.39
C HIS A 129 8.75 -5.22 -0.08
N LEU A 130 9.04 -3.97 -0.42
CA LEU A 130 9.31 -3.49 -1.77
C LEU A 130 10.77 -3.11 -1.94
N MET A 131 11.24 -3.21 -3.16
CA MET A 131 12.45 -2.55 -3.62
C MET A 131 12.26 -2.06 -5.05
N LEU A 132 12.94 -0.99 -5.40
CA LEU A 132 12.96 -0.45 -6.74
C LEU A 132 14.37 -0.61 -7.32
N VAL A 133 14.49 -1.42 -8.36
CA VAL A 133 15.77 -1.72 -9.02
C VAL A 133 15.99 -0.76 -10.17
N ASP A 134 17.02 0.07 -10.10
CA ASP A 134 17.44 0.96 -11.19
C ASP A 134 18.32 0.19 -12.17
N LEU A 135 17.77 -0.15 -13.33
CA LEU A 135 18.46 -0.92 -14.36
C LEU A 135 19.51 -0.11 -15.12
N ARG A 136 19.41 1.23 -15.14
CA ARG A 136 20.24 2.11 -15.97
C ARG A 136 21.72 2.00 -15.69
N THR A 137 22.09 1.70 -14.43
CA THR A 137 23.50 1.59 -14.04
C THR A 137 24.18 0.35 -14.60
N LYS A 138 23.44 -0.72 -14.84
CA LYS A 138 23.99 -1.99 -15.33
C LYS A 138 23.64 -2.26 -16.79
N PHE A 139 22.46 -1.85 -17.21
CA PHE A 139 21.93 -2.07 -18.55
C PHE A 139 21.30 -0.75 -19.07
N PRO A 140 22.10 0.22 -19.55
CA PRO A 140 21.59 1.54 -19.93
C PRO A 140 20.49 1.51 -20.99
N GLU A 141 20.55 0.55 -21.92
CA GLU A 141 19.57 0.42 -23.01
C GLU A 141 18.33 -0.42 -22.62
N LEU A 142 18.38 -1.16 -21.51
CA LEU A 142 17.27 -1.98 -21.09
C LEU A 142 16.14 -1.12 -20.50
N THR A 143 14.94 -1.26 -21.06
CA THR A 143 13.75 -0.63 -20.51
C THR A 143 13.09 -1.53 -19.48
N GLY A 144 12.37 -0.93 -18.50
CA GLY A 144 11.57 -1.68 -17.54
C GLY A 144 10.52 -2.56 -18.23
N LYS A 145 9.92 -2.07 -19.32
CA LYS A 145 8.96 -2.83 -20.15
C LYS A 145 9.56 -4.12 -20.72
N LEU A 146 10.79 -4.05 -21.23
CA LEU A 146 11.45 -5.24 -21.77
C LEU A 146 11.88 -6.19 -20.65
N ALA A 147 12.42 -5.63 -19.54
CA ALA A 147 12.79 -6.42 -18.37
C ALA A 147 11.58 -7.16 -17.78
N GLU A 148 10.44 -6.49 -17.59
CA GLU A 148 9.19 -7.08 -17.12
C GLU A 148 8.77 -8.25 -18.04
N LYS A 149 8.75 -8.03 -19.37
CA LYS A 149 8.40 -9.07 -20.35
C LYS A 149 9.30 -10.31 -20.25
N CYS A 150 10.62 -10.11 -20.14
CA CYS A 150 11.57 -11.22 -20.01
C CYS A 150 11.40 -11.97 -18.70
N LEU A 151 11.16 -11.24 -17.59
CA LEU A 151 10.96 -11.85 -16.28
C LEU A 151 9.65 -12.64 -16.21
N VAL A 152 8.57 -12.10 -16.77
CA VAL A 152 7.29 -12.82 -16.88
C VAL A 152 7.45 -14.11 -17.70
N ALA A 153 8.23 -14.10 -18.79
CA ALA A 153 8.52 -15.30 -19.56
C ALA A 153 9.32 -16.36 -18.75
N ALA A 154 9.95 -15.97 -17.66
CA ALA A 154 10.65 -16.85 -16.70
C ALA A 154 9.82 -17.08 -15.42
N ASP A 155 8.50 -16.86 -15.45
CA ASP A 155 7.57 -16.98 -14.32
C ASP A 155 7.89 -16.07 -13.11
N ILE A 156 8.57 -14.95 -13.36
CA ILE A 156 8.88 -13.94 -12.34
C ILE A 156 8.02 -12.70 -12.58
N THR A 157 6.97 -12.55 -11.78
CA THR A 157 6.09 -11.38 -11.87
C THR A 157 6.73 -10.15 -11.24
N THR A 158 6.84 -9.07 -12.00
CA THR A 158 7.35 -7.78 -11.56
C THR A 158 6.48 -6.65 -12.12
N ASN A 159 6.70 -5.44 -11.63
CA ASN A 159 6.13 -4.23 -12.22
C ASN A 159 7.23 -3.36 -12.80
N LYS A 160 7.01 -2.81 -13.99
CA LYS A 160 7.80 -1.68 -14.47
C LYS A 160 7.36 -0.41 -13.78
N ASN A 161 8.32 0.38 -13.33
CA ASN A 161 8.11 1.63 -12.62
C ASN A 161 9.14 2.66 -13.04
N MET A 162 8.77 3.94 -13.04
CA MET A 162 9.76 5.01 -13.12
C MET A 162 10.62 5.00 -11.85
N VAL A 163 11.91 5.22 -12.03
CA VAL A 163 12.83 5.49 -10.93
C VAL A 163 12.99 7.01 -10.76
N PRO A 164 13.49 7.51 -9.62
CA PRO A 164 13.75 8.94 -9.45
C PRO A 164 14.63 9.49 -10.57
N PHE A 165 14.22 10.63 -11.12
CA PHE A 165 14.90 11.30 -12.25
C PHE A 165 14.97 10.44 -13.53
N ASP A 166 13.99 9.60 -13.75
CA ASP A 166 13.86 8.84 -14.99
C ASP A 166 13.51 9.77 -16.14
N SER A 167 14.27 9.70 -17.22
CA SER A 167 14.04 10.49 -18.43
C SER A 167 13.13 9.80 -19.44
N ARG A 168 12.79 8.53 -19.22
CA ARG A 168 11.94 7.74 -20.11
C ARG A 168 10.47 7.89 -19.75
N SER A 169 9.62 7.63 -20.73
CA SER A 169 8.17 7.60 -20.53
C SER A 169 7.74 6.49 -19.56
N PRO A 170 6.70 6.72 -18.73
CA PRO A 170 6.11 5.67 -17.85
C PRO A 170 5.67 4.40 -18.60
N PHE A 171 5.44 4.51 -19.92
CA PHE A 171 5.09 3.35 -20.76
C PHE A 171 6.29 2.48 -21.13
N GLN A 172 7.51 2.95 -20.88
CA GLN A 172 8.76 2.27 -21.22
C GLN A 172 9.52 1.76 -19.98
N THR A 173 9.31 2.41 -18.85
CA THR A 173 10.02 2.12 -17.59
C THR A 173 9.09 1.57 -16.53
#